data_c5ac62a44d98240154ec01acfd3afba0
#
_entry.id   c5ac62a44d98240154ec01acfd3afba0
#
_cell.length_a   1.000
_cell.length_b   1.000
_cell.length_c   1.000
_cell.angle_alpha   90.00
_cell.angle_beta   90.00
_cell.angle_gamma   90.00
#
_symmetry.space_group_name_H-M   'P 1'
#
loop_
_entity.id
_entity.type
_entity.pdbx_description
1 polymer ?
#
loop_
_entity_poly.entity_id
_entity_poly.type
_entity_poly.pdbx_seq_one_letter_code
_entity_poly.pdbx_strand_id
1 'polypeptide(L)'
;MRLYRFIDTDKKIDVVVVTDDSCEQKRVFITESPRGVVPAGSANPSADEKAGSDAFLALGWKWNVGESVQHEELVAFAENNALTLTIELQGLNEVVAVNAEWNDENACVLSVYTTVPAEKEIEIYFPNSVKLNNSIGRYGVIRGDRKVLTSKVNGRTPMEFTLADLGLDAKEDLNLVVMADAGVQKFEVVAKNSK
;
A
#
# COMPACT_ATOMS: atom_id res chain seq x y z
N MET A 1 -4.92 -5.26 -6.14
CA MET A 1 -5.53 -4.94 -7.44
C MET A 1 -4.85 -3.70 -8.01
N ARG A 2 -4.48 -3.71 -9.28
CA ARG A 2 -3.90 -2.56 -9.97
C ARG A 2 -4.83 -2.12 -11.10
N LEU A 3 -4.87 -0.82 -11.33
CA LEU A 3 -5.52 -0.21 -12.48
C LEU A 3 -4.44 0.33 -13.40
N TYR A 4 -4.37 -0.18 -14.61
CA TYR A 4 -3.54 0.37 -15.68
C TYR A 4 -4.43 1.24 -16.55
N ARG A 5 -4.20 2.56 -16.51
CA ARG A 5 -4.96 3.52 -17.31
C ARG A 5 -4.10 4.01 -18.46
N PHE A 6 -4.56 3.76 -19.66
CA PHE A 6 -3.92 4.10 -20.93
C PHE A 6 -4.65 5.30 -21.53
N ILE A 7 -3.93 6.36 -21.82
CA ILE A 7 -4.48 7.65 -22.25
C ILE A 7 -3.82 8.12 -23.55
N ASP A 8 -4.64 8.49 -24.53
CA ASP A 8 -4.26 9.28 -25.70
C ASP A 8 -5.41 10.25 -26.03
N THR A 9 -5.21 11.52 -25.70
CA THR A 9 -6.26 12.54 -25.82
C THR A 9 -6.66 12.79 -27.28
N ASP A 10 -5.69 12.69 -28.21
CA ASP A 10 -5.93 12.95 -29.63
C ASP A 10 -6.78 11.83 -30.27
N LYS A 11 -6.55 10.60 -29.83
CA LYS A 11 -7.33 9.42 -30.27
C LYS A 11 -8.56 9.15 -29.38
N LYS A 12 -8.82 10.02 -28.39
CA LYS A 12 -9.87 9.84 -27.39
C LYS A 12 -9.78 8.53 -26.60
N ILE A 13 -8.57 8.00 -26.48
CA ILE A 13 -8.31 6.79 -25.68
C ILE A 13 -8.22 7.19 -24.20
N ASP A 14 -9.07 6.60 -23.40
CA ASP A 14 -9.01 6.63 -21.94
C ASP A 14 -9.54 5.29 -21.43
N VAL A 15 -8.64 4.32 -21.33
CA VAL A 15 -8.99 2.92 -21.08
C VAL A 15 -8.33 2.43 -19.82
N VAL A 16 -9.10 1.79 -18.97
CA VAL A 16 -8.63 1.14 -17.73
C VAL A 16 -8.65 -0.37 -17.89
N VAL A 17 -7.55 -1.00 -17.52
CA VAL A 17 -7.43 -2.44 -17.37
C VAL A 17 -7.25 -2.75 -15.90
N VAL A 18 -8.12 -3.59 -15.37
CA VAL A 18 -8.07 -4.04 -13.98
C VAL A 18 -7.29 -5.35 -13.89
N THR A 19 -6.33 -5.39 -13.00
CA THR A 19 -5.48 -6.57 -12.78
C THR A 19 -5.41 -6.95 -11.32
N ASP A 20 -5.13 -8.22 -11.05
CA ASP A 20 -4.76 -8.71 -9.74
C ASP A 20 -3.26 -9.06 -9.73
N ASP A 21 -2.53 -8.66 -8.70
CA ASP A 21 -1.10 -8.91 -8.55
C ASP A 21 -0.77 -9.91 -7.43
N SER A 22 -1.71 -10.79 -7.10
CA SER A 22 -1.52 -11.84 -6.10
C SER A 22 -0.38 -12.84 -6.42
N CYS A 23 0.31 -12.65 -7.54
CA CYS A 23 1.44 -13.47 -7.95
C CYS A 23 2.79 -12.90 -7.51
N GLU A 24 3.61 -13.74 -6.86
CA GLU A 24 4.95 -13.44 -6.35
C GLU A 24 6.01 -13.06 -7.41
N GLN A 25 5.72 -13.10 -8.71
CA GLN A 25 6.72 -13.02 -9.78
C GLN A 25 6.55 -11.88 -10.77
N LYS A 26 6.25 -10.66 -10.33
CA LYS A 26 6.08 -9.50 -11.24
C LYS A 26 5.02 -9.71 -12.34
N ARG A 27 4.17 -10.71 -12.22
CA ARG A 27 3.05 -10.97 -13.13
C ARG A 27 1.79 -10.37 -12.56
N VAL A 28 0.92 -9.95 -13.44
CA VAL A 28 -0.41 -9.48 -13.11
C VAL A 28 -1.43 -10.30 -13.87
N PHE A 29 -2.58 -10.58 -13.28
CA PHE A 29 -3.70 -11.23 -13.95
C PHE A 29 -4.70 -10.21 -14.42
N ILE A 30 -5.10 -10.29 -15.65
CA ILE A 30 -6.20 -9.49 -16.19
C ILE A 30 -7.51 -9.99 -15.56
N THR A 31 -8.15 -9.19 -14.76
CA THR A 31 -9.42 -9.54 -14.10
C THR A 31 -10.63 -9.01 -14.84
N GLU A 32 -10.45 -7.95 -15.62
CA GLU A 32 -11.52 -7.36 -16.42
C GLU A 32 -11.02 -6.95 -17.80
N SER A 33 -11.88 -7.06 -18.80
CA SER A 33 -11.60 -6.55 -20.15
C SER A 33 -11.34 -5.05 -20.14
N PRO A 34 -10.53 -4.55 -21.08
CA PRO A 34 -10.31 -3.12 -21.23
C PRO A 34 -11.65 -2.37 -21.32
N ARG A 35 -11.80 -1.37 -20.50
CA ARG A 35 -12.98 -0.51 -20.48
C ARG A 35 -12.54 0.95 -20.59
N GLY A 36 -13.29 1.72 -21.37
CA GLY A 36 -13.22 3.16 -21.27
C GLY A 36 -13.60 3.61 -19.86
N VAL A 37 -13.01 4.69 -19.37
CA VAL A 37 -13.40 5.27 -18.06
C VAL A 37 -14.84 5.79 -18.19
N VAL A 38 -15.77 5.00 -17.67
CA VAL A 38 -17.17 5.40 -17.56
C VAL A 38 -17.35 5.99 -16.16
N PRO A 39 -17.87 7.21 -16.03
CA PRO A 39 -18.21 7.77 -14.74
C PRO A 39 -19.10 6.80 -13.95
N ALA A 40 -18.82 6.63 -12.66
CA ALA A 40 -19.61 5.74 -11.80
C ALA A 40 -21.10 6.07 -11.92
N GLY A 41 -21.90 5.10 -12.39
CA GLY A 41 -23.35 5.25 -12.58
C GLY A 41 -23.85 5.36 -14.03
N SER A 42 -22.96 5.37 -15.01
CA SER A 42 -23.36 5.41 -16.43
C SER A 42 -23.61 3.99 -16.95
N ALA A 43 -24.86 3.64 -17.19
CA ALA A 43 -25.24 2.31 -17.71
C ALA A 43 -24.93 2.15 -19.22
N ASN A 44 -24.74 3.25 -19.95
CA ASN A 44 -24.43 3.26 -21.38
C ASN A 44 -23.22 4.18 -21.62
N PRO A 45 -22.11 3.67 -22.19
CA PRO A 45 -20.97 4.50 -22.58
C PRO A 45 -21.39 5.51 -23.64
N SER A 46 -20.81 6.72 -23.56
CA SER A 46 -20.99 7.72 -24.62
C SER A 46 -20.39 7.26 -25.95
N ALA A 47 -20.75 7.90 -27.04
CA ALA A 47 -20.18 7.57 -28.36
C ALA A 47 -18.64 7.79 -28.38
N ASP A 48 -18.14 8.78 -27.65
CA ASP A 48 -16.71 9.07 -27.53
C ASP A 48 -15.96 8.00 -26.72
N GLU A 49 -16.52 7.53 -25.62
CA GLU A 49 -15.98 6.42 -24.82
C GLU A 49 -15.89 5.12 -25.62
N LYS A 50 -16.93 4.84 -26.42
CA LYS A 50 -16.92 3.69 -27.31
C LYS A 50 -15.85 3.82 -28.40
N ALA A 51 -15.73 4.98 -29.02
CA ALA A 51 -14.73 5.26 -30.04
C ALA A 51 -13.30 5.13 -29.47
N GLY A 52 -13.06 5.60 -28.26
CA GLY A 52 -11.78 5.46 -27.58
C GLY A 52 -11.43 4.00 -27.25
N SER A 53 -12.41 3.21 -26.81
CA SER A 53 -12.22 1.78 -26.56
C SER A 53 -11.94 1.00 -27.86
N ASP A 54 -12.66 1.31 -28.93
CA ASP A 54 -12.44 0.68 -30.24
C ASP A 54 -11.05 1.05 -30.80
N ALA A 55 -10.64 2.31 -30.66
CA ALA A 55 -9.31 2.77 -31.04
C ALA A 55 -8.20 2.08 -30.24
N PHE A 56 -8.41 1.87 -28.95
CA PHE A 56 -7.46 1.14 -28.10
C PHE A 56 -7.29 -0.30 -28.51
N LEU A 57 -8.40 -1.01 -28.77
CA LEU A 57 -8.36 -2.40 -29.21
C LEU A 57 -7.68 -2.54 -30.59
N ALA A 58 -7.84 -1.55 -31.46
CA ALA A 58 -7.17 -1.51 -32.76
C ALA A 58 -5.64 -1.36 -32.67
N LEU A 59 -5.08 -0.97 -31.51
CA LEU A 59 -3.65 -0.94 -31.25
C LEU A 59 -3.03 -2.34 -31.02
N GLY A 60 -3.84 -3.38 -31.06
CA GLY A 60 -3.38 -4.76 -30.94
C GLY A 60 -3.36 -5.28 -29.49
N TRP A 61 -4.30 -4.83 -28.67
CA TRP A 61 -4.51 -5.45 -27.36
C TRP A 61 -4.80 -6.93 -27.52
N LYS A 62 -4.01 -7.79 -26.87
CA LYS A 62 -4.03 -9.24 -27.08
C LYS A 62 -4.37 -10.05 -25.83
N TRP A 63 -4.39 -9.43 -24.65
CA TRP A 63 -4.60 -10.17 -23.41
C TRP A 63 -6.07 -10.28 -23.04
N ASN A 64 -6.49 -11.47 -22.65
CA ASN A 64 -7.86 -11.78 -22.25
C ASN A 64 -7.99 -11.82 -20.72
N VAL A 65 -9.23 -11.74 -20.25
CA VAL A 65 -9.55 -11.95 -18.82
C VAL A 65 -9.09 -13.35 -18.41
N GLY A 66 -8.40 -13.42 -17.26
CA GLY A 66 -7.80 -14.66 -16.73
C GLY A 66 -6.39 -14.93 -17.22
N GLU A 67 -5.87 -14.17 -18.18
CA GLU A 67 -4.48 -14.31 -18.60
C GLU A 67 -3.54 -13.61 -17.64
N SER A 68 -2.38 -14.23 -17.46
CA SER A 68 -1.26 -13.70 -16.67
C SER A 68 -0.26 -13.02 -17.60
N VAL A 69 0.08 -11.77 -17.31
CA VAL A 69 0.99 -10.95 -18.11
C VAL A 69 2.09 -10.36 -17.24
N GLN A 70 3.28 -10.13 -17.80
CA GLN A 70 4.33 -9.40 -17.09
C GLN A 70 3.97 -7.92 -17.05
N HIS A 71 4.23 -7.27 -15.92
CA HIS A 71 4.05 -5.82 -15.78
C HIS A 71 4.75 -5.06 -16.91
N GLU A 72 5.97 -5.44 -17.24
CA GLU A 72 6.82 -4.85 -18.28
C GLU A 72 6.21 -4.96 -19.69
N GLU A 73 5.41 -5.99 -19.97
CA GLU A 73 4.71 -6.12 -21.24
C GLU A 73 3.60 -5.08 -21.39
N LEU A 74 2.88 -4.76 -20.31
CA LEU A 74 1.86 -3.70 -20.31
C LEU A 74 2.52 -2.31 -20.46
N VAL A 75 3.65 -2.09 -19.81
CA VAL A 75 4.44 -0.86 -19.98
C VAL A 75 4.92 -0.73 -21.41
N ALA A 76 5.52 -1.78 -21.98
CA ALA A 76 5.99 -1.79 -23.38
C ALA A 76 4.84 -1.59 -24.38
N PHE A 77 3.64 -2.12 -24.11
CA PHE A 77 2.47 -1.86 -24.94
C PHE A 77 2.11 -0.37 -24.98
N ALA A 78 2.15 0.31 -23.82
CA ALA A 78 1.90 1.75 -23.75
C ALA A 78 2.95 2.54 -24.54
N GLU A 79 4.23 2.24 -24.32
CA GLU A 79 5.36 2.92 -24.99
C GLU A 79 5.33 2.73 -26.50
N ASN A 80 5.13 1.51 -26.98
CA ASN A 80 5.07 1.17 -28.41
C ASN A 80 3.90 1.83 -29.14
N ASN A 81 2.86 2.21 -28.44
CA ASN A 81 1.68 2.86 -28.98
C ASN A 81 1.58 4.35 -28.65
N ALA A 82 2.63 4.92 -28.05
CA ALA A 82 2.70 6.32 -27.59
C ALA A 82 1.51 6.71 -26.68
N LEU A 83 1.13 5.79 -25.79
CA LEU A 83 0.10 6.04 -24.77
C LEU A 83 0.72 6.55 -23.48
N THR A 84 0.08 7.50 -22.84
CA THR A 84 0.39 7.83 -21.45
C THR A 84 -0.16 6.73 -20.54
N LEU A 85 0.70 6.11 -19.76
CA LEU A 85 0.32 5.08 -18.80
C LEU A 85 0.36 5.62 -17.37
N THR A 86 -0.75 5.50 -16.66
CA THR A 86 -0.79 5.68 -15.20
C THR A 86 -1.17 4.36 -14.55
N ILE A 87 -0.54 4.08 -13.41
CA ILE A 87 -0.76 2.84 -12.67
C ILE A 87 -1.22 3.22 -11.27
N GLU A 88 -2.44 2.80 -10.93
CA GLU A 88 -3.02 3.00 -9.61
C GLU A 88 -3.14 1.66 -8.90
N LEU A 89 -2.62 1.61 -7.69
CA LEU A 89 -2.84 0.47 -6.81
C LEU A 89 -4.18 0.69 -6.10
N GLN A 90 -5.19 -0.07 -6.50
CA GLN A 90 -6.45 -0.18 -5.78
C GLN A 90 -6.48 -1.55 -5.11
N GLY A 91 -6.27 -1.56 -3.86
CA GLY A 91 -6.30 -2.75 -3.03
C GLY A 91 -6.77 -2.40 -1.64
N LEU A 92 -7.02 -3.41 -0.86
CA LEU A 92 -7.07 -3.24 0.58
C LEU A 92 -5.77 -2.56 0.99
N ASN A 93 -5.87 -1.46 1.72
CA ASN A 93 -4.69 -0.82 2.30
C ASN A 93 -4.17 -1.73 3.40
N GLU A 94 -3.25 -2.59 3.07
CA GLU A 94 -2.71 -3.61 3.98
C GLU A 94 -1.34 -3.19 4.50
N VAL A 95 -1.07 -3.55 5.74
CA VAL A 95 0.29 -3.52 6.26
C VAL A 95 1.05 -4.68 5.63
N VAL A 96 2.14 -4.39 4.92
CA VAL A 96 2.92 -5.42 4.19
C VAL A 96 4.25 -5.71 4.85
N ALA A 97 4.78 -4.78 5.64
CA ALA A 97 6.01 -4.98 6.38
C ALA A 97 6.06 -4.08 7.62
N VAL A 98 6.72 -4.59 8.64
CA VAL A 98 7.03 -3.85 9.86
C VAL A 98 8.48 -4.15 10.23
N ASN A 99 9.25 -3.12 10.57
CA ASN A 99 10.61 -3.25 11.05
C ASN A 99 10.79 -2.42 12.32
N ALA A 100 11.57 -2.93 13.27
CA ALA A 100 11.93 -2.21 14.51
C ALA A 100 13.43 -2.33 14.75
N GLU A 101 14.07 -1.20 15.03
CA GLU A 101 15.50 -1.14 15.30
C GLU A 101 15.82 -0.02 16.31
N TRP A 102 16.90 -0.18 17.06
CA TRP A 102 17.47 0.88 17.85
C TRP A 102 18.44 1.71 16.99
N ASN A 103 18.26 3.03 16.99
CA ASN A 103 19.19 3.94 16.33
C ASN A 103 20.36 4.33 17.25
N ASP A 104 21.32 5.10 16.72
CA ASP A 104 22.50 5.57 17.48
C ASP A 104 22.13 6.60 18.58
N GLU A 105 20.97 7.25 18.46
CA GLU A 105 20.46 8.24 19.42
C GLU A 105 19.67 7.60 20.59
N ASN A 106 19.74 6.30 20.74
CA ASN A 106 18.99 5.52 21.73
C ASN A 106 17.47 5.63 21.61
N ALA A 107 16.98 5.75 20.39
CA ALA A 107 15.56 5.66 20.11
C ALA A 107 15.22 4.38 19.35
N CYS A 108 14.09 3.76 19.69
CA CYS A 108 13.51 2.67 18.91
C CYS A 108 12.76 3.26 17.72
N VAL A 109 13.16 2.90 16.51
CA VAL A 109 12.49 3.29 15.27
C VAL A 109 11.63 2.13 14.80
N LEU A 110 10.32 2.32 14.84
CA LEU A 110 9.34 1.39 14.27
C LEU A 110 8.90 1.93 12.91
N SER A 111 9.19 1.20 11.85
CA SER A 111 8.77 1.54 10.48
C SER A 111 7.66 0.61 10.04
N VAL A 112 6.54 1.17 9.63
CA VAL A 112 5.39 0.44 9.10
C VAL A 112 5.22 0.78 7.62
N TYR A 113 4.95 -0.21 6.80
CA TYR A 113 4.78 -0.07 5.36
C TYR A 113 3.40 -0.58 4.95
N THR A 114 2.65 0.22 4.21
CA THR A 114 1.35 -0.18 3.64
C THR A 114 1.44 -0.30 2.12
N THR A 115 0.58 -1.14 1.53
CA THR A 115 0.52 -1.37 0.07
C THR A 115 0.10 -0.13 -0.69
N VAL A 116 -0.79 0.68 -0.10
CA VAL A 116 -1.35 1.89 -0.73
C VAL A 116 -1.00 3.08 0.15
N PRO A 117 -0.55 4.22 -0.42
CA PRO A 117 -0.34 5.44 0.32
C PRO A 117 -1.70 6.08 0.70
N ALA A 118 -2.39 5.47 1.63
CA ALA A 118 -3.65 5.91 2.21
C ALA A 118 -3.62 5.67 3.72
N GLU A 119 -4.36 6.46 4.47
CA GLU A 119 -4.41 6.35 5.92
C GLU A 119 -4.96 4.99 6.36
N LYS A 120 -4.23 4.31 7.24
CA LYS A 120 -4.63 3.07 7.87
C LYS A 120 -4.41 3.14 9.37
N GLU A 121 -5.40 2.74 10.14
CA GLU A 121 -5.28 2.62 11.59
C GLU A 121 -4.62 1.30 11.96
N ILE A 122 -3.66 1.38 12.88
CA ILE A 122 -2.96 0.24 13.47
C ILE A 122 -2.94 0.35 14.99
N GLU A 123 -2.75 -0.77 15.65
CA GLU A 123 -2.48 -0.86 17.08
C GLU A 123 -1.08 -1.41 17.30
N ILE A 124 -0.29 -0.74 18.13
CA ILE A 124 1.05 -1.16 18.52
C ILE A 124 1.01 -1.56 19.97
N TYR A 125 1.31 -2.83 20.24
CA TYR A 125 1.37 -3.42 21.55
C TYR A 125 2.81 -3.47 22.05
N PHE A 126 3.06 -2.89 23.21
CA PHE A 126 4.37 -2.84 23.84
C PHE A 126 4.48 -3.91 24.93
N PRO A 127 5.70 -4.40 25.21
CA PRO A 127 5.93 -5.37 26.27
C PRO A 127 5.73 -4.76 27.67
N ASN A 128 5.66 -5.62 28.68
CA ASN A 128 5.38 -5.21 30.06
C ASN A 128 6.46 -4.32 30.69
N SER A 129 7.70 -4.36 30.19
CA SER A 129 8.79 -3.48 30.62
C SER A 129 8.56 -2.02 30.22
N VAL A 130 7.78 -1.78 29.18
CA VAL A 130 7.50 -0.43 28.64
C VAL A 130 6.38 0.25 29.40
N LYS A 131 6.57 1.55 29.65
CA LYS A 131 5.56 2.42 30.24
C LYS A 131 5.52 3.72 29.45
N LEU A 132 4.63 3.77 28.45
CA LEU A 132 4.57 4.88 27.51
C LEU A 132 4.33 6.22 28.20
N ASN A 133 5.16 7.21 27.87
CA ASN A 133 4.98 8.59 28.30
C ASN A 133 3.91 9.29 27.43
N ASN A 134 3.24 10.31 27.99
CA ASN A 134 2.24 11.08 27.24
C ASN A 134 2.80 11.80 26.01
N SER A 135 4.12 12.08 25.96
CA SER A 135 4.78 12.67 24.79
C SER A 135 4.64 11.85 23.52
N ILE A 136 4.41 10.54 23.64
CA ILE A 136 4.16 9.63 22.52
C ILE A 136 2.81 9.91 21.81
N GLY A 137 1.93 10.68 22.44
CA GLY A 137 0.64 11.09 21.88
C GLY A 137 0.72 11.82 20.53
N ARG A 138 1.91 12.28 20.14
CA ARG A 138 2.17 12.80 18.79
C ARG A 138 1.94 11.77 17.68
N TYR A 139 2.00 10.49 17.99
CA TYR A 139 1.77 9.39 17.03
C TYR A 139 0.36 8.81 17.10
N GLY A 140 -0.41 9.10 18.14
CA GLY A 140 -1.75 8.56 18.27
C GLY A 140 -2.29 8.54 19.69
N VAL A 141 -3.18 7.61 19.97
CA VAL A 141 -3.88 7.49 21.25
C VAL A 141 -3.33 6.33 22.06
N ILE A 142 -2.92 6.61 23.30
CA ILE A 142 -2.44 5.59 24.24
C ILE A 142 -3.65 4.99 24.97
N ARG A 143 -3.74 3.67 24.99
CA ARG A 143 -4.77 2.90 25.66
C ARG A 143 -4.20 1.84 26.59
N GLY A 144 -5.03 1.31 27.51
CA GLY A 144 -4.73 0.13 28.32
C GLY A 144 -3.42 0.21 29.09
N ASP A 145 -3.40 0.83 30.27
CA ASP A 145 -2.23 0.98 31.15
C ASP A 145 -0.95 1.41 30.42
N ARG A 146 -1.11 2.21 29.35
CA ARG A 146 -0.02 2.76 28.53
C ARG A 146 0.83 1.71 27.79
N LYS A 147 0.22 0.62 27.35
CA LYS A 147 0.91 -0.45 26.62
C LYS A 147 0.46 -0.60 25.18
N VAL A 148 -0.60 0.09 24.78
CA VAL A 148 -1.13 0.07 23.42
C VAL A 148 -1.19 1.48 22.88
N LEU A 149 -0.61 1.68 21.69
CA LEU A 149 -0.71 2.90 20.91
C LEU A 149 -1.54 2.63 19.67
N THR A 150 -2.69 3.29 19.55
CA THR A 150 -3.46 3.34 18.30
C THR A 150 -2.92 4.49 17.47
N SER A 151 -2.41 4.20 16.29
CA SER A 151 -1.77 5.16 15.40
C SER A 151 -2.32 5.07 13.99
N LYS A 152 -2.11 6.11 13.20
CA LYS A 152 -2.42 6.15 11.78
C LYS A 152 -1.13 6.12 10.97
N VAL A 153 -1.07 5.25 9.99
CA VAL A 153 0.06 5.07 9.09
C VAL A 153 -0.37 5.29 7.65
N ASN A 154 0.57 5.75 6.81
CA ASN A 154 0.30 6.04 5.41
C ASN A 154 1.59 5.79 4.59
N GLY A 155 1.58 4.79 3.73
CA GLY A 155 2.75 4.39 2.96
C GLY A 155 3.88 3.91 3.90
N ARG A 156 5.05 4.52 3.78
CA ARG A 156 6.15 4.31 4.71
C ARG A 156 6.03 5.29 5.87
N THR A 157 5.76 4.79 7.06
CA THR A 157 5.60 5.61 8.27
C THR A 157 6.60 5.18 9.34
N PRO A 158 7.70 5.94 9.56
CA PRO A 158 8.59 5.73 10.69
C PRO A 158 8.03 6.43 11.93
N MET A 159 8.12 5.75 13.07
CA MET A 159 7.81 6.29 14.39
C MET A 159 9.03 6.10 15.28
N GLU A 160 9.49 7.16 15.89
CA GLU A 160 10.67 7.17 16.74
C GLU A 160 10.28 7.33 18.20
N PHE A 161 10.68 6.37 19.02
CA PHE A 161 10.39 6.30 20.46
C PHE A 161 11.68 6.38 21.25
N THR A 162 11.90 7.48 21.97
CA THR A 162 13.05 7.62 22.85
C THR A 162 12.93 6.74 24.08
N LEU A 163 14.03 6.51 24.81
CA LEU A 163 13.99 5.80 26.10
C LEU A 163 12.99 6.45 27.06
N ALA A 164 12.94 7.78 27.11
CA ALA A 164 11.99 8.52 27.92
C ALA A 164 10.53 8.31 27.48
N ASP A 165 10.27 8.24 26.18
CA ASP A 165 8.94 7.92 25.65
C ASP A 165 8.47 6.52 26.08
N LEU A 166 9.41 5.59 26.14
CA LEU A 166 9.17 4.18 26.49
C LEU A 166 9.23 3.92 28.01
N GLY A 167 9.68 4.89 28.80
CA GLY A 167 9.90 4.73 30.25
C GLY A 167 10.97 3.70 30.58
N LEU A 168 12.02 3.64 29.73
CA LEU A 168 13.17 2.75 29.90
C LEU A 168 14.42 3.52 30.29
N ASP A 169 15.25 2.91 31.13
CA ASP A 169 16.54 3.49 31.57
C ASP A 169 17.67 3.19 30.56
N ALA A 170 17.56 2.14 29.80
CA ALA A 170 18.55 1.70 28.81
C ALA A 170 17.88 0.91 27.66
N LYS A 171 18.62 0.74 26.56
CA LYS A 171 18.19 -0.17 25.47
C LYS A 171 18.07 -1.60 25.99
N GLU A 172 17.00 -2.26 25.57
CA GLU A 172 16.76 -3.68 25.78
C GLU A 172 16.23 -4.30 24.49
N ASP A 173 16.16 -5.63 24.41
CA ASP A 173 15.43 -6.31 23.32
C ASP A 173 13.94 -5.97 23.47
N LEU A 174 13.43 -5.14 22.58
CA LEU A 174 12.07 -4.63 22.62
C LEU A 174 11.15 -5.39 21.66
N ASN A 175 10.30 -6.24 22.24
CA ASN A 175 9.32 -7.02 21.45
C ASN A 175 8.06 -6.19 21.24
N LEU A 176 7.74 -5.89 19.98
CA LEU A 176 6.55 -5.14 19.59
C LEU A 176 5.61 -6.02 18.77
N VAL A 177 4.31 -5.82 18.94
CA VAL A 177 3.29 -6.43 18.10
C VAL A 177 2.50 -5.33 17.43
N VAL A 178 2.45 -5.35 16.10
CA VAL A 178 1.62 -4.43 15.31
C VAL A 178 0.44 -5.19 14.76
N MET A 179 -0.75 -4.68 14.99
CA MET A 179 -2.01 -5.24 14.51
C MET A 179 -2.75 -4.24 13.62
N ALA A 180 -3.37 -4.74 12.57
CA ALA A 180 -4.28 -3.99 11.72
C ALA A 180 -5.54 -4.80 11.46
N ASP A 181 -6.60 -4.14 11.00
CA ASP A 181 -7.89 -4.76 10.65
C ASP A 181 -8.48 -5.61 11.79
N ALA A 182 -8.55 -5.03 12.98
CA ALA A 182 -9.04 -5.70 14.20
C ALA A 182 -8.32 -7.03 14.50
N GLY A 183 -7.00 -7.08 14.23
CA GLY A 183 -6.15 -8.24 14.50
C GLY A 183 -6.08 -9.27 13.38
N VAL A 184 -6.73 -9.04 12.22
CA VAL A 184 -6.60 -9.91 11.03
C VAL A 184 -5.16 -9.91 10.52
N GLN A 185 -4.49 -8.74 10.55
CA GLN A 185 -3.06 -8.63 10.27
C GLN A 185 -2.29 -8.47 11.59
N LYS A 186 -1.30 -9.32 11.81
CA LYS A 186 -0.46 -9.32 13.01
C LYS A 186 1.01 -9.49 12.61
N PHE A 187 1.84 -8.57 13.09
CA PHE A 187 3.30 -8.60 12.91
C PHE A 187 3.99 -8.57 14.27
N GLU A 188 4.89 -9.51 14.50
CA GLU A 188 5.75 -9.53 15.68
C GLU A 188 7.17 -9.12 15.27
N VAL A 189 7.70 -8.06 15.86
CA VAL A 189 9.01 -7.53 15.55
C VAL A 189 9.82 -7.27 16.80
N VAL A 190 11.13 -7.34 16.70
CA VAL A 190 12.05 -7.13 17.82
C VAL A 190 13.09 -6.08 17.45
N ALA A 191 13.11 -4.97 18.17
CA ALA A 191 14.26 -4.07 18.14
C ALA A 191 15.36 -4.64 19.01
N LYS A 192 16.38 -5.25 18.39
CA LYS A 192 17.49 -5.87 19.08
C LYS A 192 18.43 -4.83 19.68
N ASN A 193 18.79 -5.01 20.95
CA ASN A 193 19.87 -4.27 21.57
C ASN A 193 21.22 -4.89 21.15
N SER A 194 21.75 -4.40 20.03
CA SER A 194 23.11 -4.78 19.60
C SER A 194 24.10 -4.06 20.52
N LYS A 195 24.69 -4.81 21.46
CA LYS A 195 25.79 -4.33 22.31
C LYS A 195 27.07 -4.30 21.52
#